data_09054b38cd9c981e73f1c79f64dbc9da
#
_entry.id   09054b38cd9c981e73f1c79f64dbc9da
#
_cell.length_a   1.000
_cell.length_b   1.000
_cell.length_c   1.000
_cell.angle_alpha   90.00
_cell.angle_beta   90.00
_cell.angle_gamma   90.00
#
_symmetry.space_group_name_H-M   'P 1'
#
loop_
_entity.id
_entity.type
_entity.pdbx_description
1 polymer ?
#
loop_
_entity_poly.entity_id
_entity_poly.type
_entity_poly.pdbx_seq_one_letter_code
_entity_poly.pdbx_strand_id
1 'polypeptide(L)'
;MMMQSDRSEQPRGPAAGKALRKYLAQYAEPEAARIRECLAVDRRYGHVLCIPAYGEGEGLLQSLSSVPEGPRGEILIIVVVNESNSSPDWVREANQDSLAALRGRLAGAAGLGTPMERQRHPRGDLLVIDRTHTGLVLPEDHGVGLARKIGADVALALWTAGGIESPWIHCSDADVLFPADYFS
;
A
#
# COMPACT_ATOMS: atom_id res chain seq x y z
N MET A 1 13.84 30.10 37.19
CA MET A 1 12.78 30.40 36.18
C MET A 1 12.91 29.33 35.12
N MET A 2 12.21 28.22 35.31
CA MET A 2 12.25 27.02 34.43
C MET A 2 11.28 27.25 33.30
N MET A 3 11.78 27.27 32.04
CA MET A 3 10.96 27.25 30.84
C MET A 3 10.37 25.86 30.70
N GLN A 4 9.06 25.76 30.84
CA GLN A 4 8.28 24.58 30.46
C GLN A 4 8.37 24.43 28.93
N SER A 5 8.94 23.32 28.48
CA SER A 5 8.90 22.93 27.08
C SER A 5 7.46 22.65 26.67
N ASP A 6 6.93 23.48 25.81
CA ASP A 6 5.69 23.30 25.08
C ASP A 6 5.78 21.99 24.27
N ARG A 7 5.13 20.95 24.76
CA ARG A 7 4.92 19.72 23.99
C ARG A 7 3.83 20.06 22.98
N SER A 8 4.26 20.47 21.78
CA SER A 8 3.39 20.60 20.62
C SER A 8 2.51 19.33 20.49
N GLU A 9 1.24 19.48 20.74
CA GLU A 9 0.23 18.44 20.49
C GLU A 9 0.33 18.03 19.02
N GLN A 10 0.79 16.79 18.79
CA GLN A 10 0.76 16.20 17.46
C GLN A 10 -0.70 16.12 17.01
N PRO A 11 -1.06 16.59 15.81
CA PRO A 11 -2.42 16.46 15.31
C PRO A 11 -2.77 14.99 15.25
N ARG A 12 -3.70 14.57 16.09
CA ARG A 12 -4.30 13.24 16.04
C ARG A 12 -5.08 13.15 14.75
N GLY A 13 -4.94 12.06 14.00
CA GLY A 13 -5.79 11.79 12.86
C GLY A 13 -7.27 11.94 13.23
N PRO A 14 -8.16 12.20 12.26
CA PRO A 14 -9.57 12.45 12.55
C PRO A 14 -10.13 11.29 13.37
N ALA A 15 -10.81 11.60 14.48
CA ALA A 15 -11.46 10.58 15.28
C ALA A 15 -12.41 9.79 14.39
N ALA A 16 -12.06 8.53 14.09
CA ALA A 16 -12.85 7.70 13.18
C ALA A 16 -14.29 7.62 13.67
N GLY A 17 -15.21 8.12 12.86
CA GLY A 17 -16.64 8.07 13.16
C GLY A 17 -17.11 6.62 13.38
N LYS A 18 -18.26 6.43 14.05
CA LYS A 18 -18.83 5.09 14.33
C LYS A 18 -18.94 4.22 13.07
N ALA A 19 -19.35 4.84 11.94
CA ALA A 19 -19.49 4.14 10.66
C ALA A 19 -18.16 3.59 10.14
N LEU A 20 -17.07 4.37 10.24
CA LEU A 20 -15.75 4.00 9.78
C LEU A 20 -15.14 2.87 10.63
N ARG A 21 -15.29 2.96 11.95
CA ARG A 21 -14.87 1.85 12.84
C ARG A 21 -15.64 0.57 12.55
N LYS A 22 -16.97 0.67 12.29
CA LYS A 22 -17.79 -0.48 11.91
C LYS A 22 -17.31 -1.07 10.58
N TYR A 23 -17.02 -0.23 9.58
CA TYR A 23 -16.51 -0.69 8.29
C TYR A 23 -15.19 -1.45 8.45
N LEU A 24 -14.21 -0.87 9.12
CA LEU A 24 -12.90 -1.51 9.34
C LEU A 24 -12.98 -2.81 10.14
N ALA A 25 -13.96 -2.93 11.04
CA ALA A 25 -14.13 -4.14 11.85
C ALA A 25 -14.90 -5.26 11.15
N GLN A 26 -15.77 -4.96 10.19
CA GLN A 26 -16.72 -5.93 9.65
C GLN A 26 -16.62 -6.15 8.14
N TYR A 27 -16.07 -5.19 7.39
CA TYR A 27 -16.11 -5.18 5.93
C TYR A 27 -14.75 -4.99 5.27
N ALA A 28 -13.75 -4.49 6.01
CA ALA A 28 -12.41 -4.34 5.48
C ALA A 28 -11.71 -5.69 5.32
N GLU A 29 -10.82 -5.77 4.33
CA GLU A 29 -10.02 -6.96 4.09
C GLU A 29 -9.04 -7.22 5.26
N PRO A 30 -8.64 -8.48 5.49
CA PRO A 30 -7.81 -8.88 6.64
C PRO A 30 -6.49 -8.10 6.77
N GLU A 31 -5.91 -7.67 5.65
CA GLU A 31 -4.69 -6.88 5.60
C GLU A 31 -4.80 -5.56 6.35
N ALA A 32 -5.97 -4.94 6.32
CA ALA A 32 -6.23 -3.68 7.03
C ALA A 32 -6.06 -3.82 8.56
N ALA A 33 -6.42 -4.96 9.13
CA ALA A 33 -6.23 -5.23 10.55
C ALA A 33 -4.74 -5.45 10.91
N ARG A 34 -3.96 -5.99 9.98
CA ARG A 34 -2.55 -6.39 10.18
C ARG A 34 -1.55 -5.29 9.86
N ILE A 35 -1.98 -4.21 9.21
CA ILE A 35 -1.05 -3.17 8.72
C ILE A 35 -0.19 -2.55 9.83
N ARG A 36 -0.70 -2.44 11.06
CA ARG A 36 0.03 -1.91 12.20
C ARG A 36 1.22 -2.77 12.63
N GLU A 37 1.21 -4.07 12.27
CA GLU A 37 2.31 -4.99 12.52
C GLU A 37 3.44 -4.81 11.49
N CYS A 38 3.11 -4.32 10.30
CA CYS A 38 4.01 -4.18 9.17
C CYS A 38 4.64 -2.78 9.04
N LEU A 39 3.93 -1.73 9.49
CA LEU A 39 4.38 -0.35 9.41
C LEU A 39 4.68 0.19 10.82
N ALA A 40 5.87 0.76 10.98
CA ALA A 40 6.23 1.47 12.19
C ALA A 40 5.24 2.65 12.42
N VAL A 41 4.69 2.73 13.62
CA VAL A 41 3.62 3.69 13.99
C VAL A 41 4.09 5.15 13.97
N ASP A 42 5.40 5.38 13.90
CA ASP A 42 6.07 6.68 13.92
C ASP A 42 6.19 7.35 12.54
N ARG A 43 5.89 6.62 11.46
CA ARG A 43 5.96 7.17 10.10
C ARG A 43 4.64 7.79 9.67
N ARG A 44 4.76 8.95 9.03
CA ARG A 44 3.66 9.67 8.41
C ARG A 44 3.94 9.90 6.94
N TYR A 45 2.91 9.69 6.13
CA TYR A 45 2.95 9.90 4.69
C TYR A 45 2.01 11.03 4.31
N GLY A 46 2.46 11.93 3.44
CA GLY A 46 1.63 13.00 2.90
C GLY A 46 0.51 12.47 2.02
N HIS A 47 0.81 11.42 1.25
CA HIS A 47 -0.12 10.79 0.30
C HIS A 47 -0.03 9.26 0.35
N VAL A 48 -1.05 8.60 -0.18
CA VAL A 48 -1.08 7.15 -0.44
C VAL A 48 -1.51 6.88 -1.86
N LEU A 49 -0.84 5.93 -2.52
CA LEU A 49 -1.13 5.46 -3.87
C LEU A 49 -1.31 3.94 -3.85
N CYS A 50 -2.47 3.45 -4.30
CA CYS A 50 -2.79 2.02 -4.38
C CYS A 50 -2.73 1.56 -5.84
N ILE A 51 -1.98 0.49 -6.10
CA ILE A 51 -1.75 -0.08 -7.42
C ILE A 51 -2.03 -1.58 -7.37
N PRO A 52 -3.14 -2.08 -7.96
CA PRO A 52 -3.31 -3.50 -8.21
C PRO A 52 -2.40 -3.92 -9.37
N ALA A 53 -1.74 -5.07 -9.27
CA ALA A 53 -0.87 -5.61 -10.31
C ALA A 53 -1.26 -7.05 -10.63
N TYR A 54 -1.47 -7.35 -11.93
CA TYR A 54 -1.89 -8.65 -12.43
C TYR A 54 -1.15 -8.98 -13.74
N GLY A 55 -0.01 -9.63 -13.63
CA GLY A 55 0.78 -10.02 -14.80
C GLY A 55 1.53 -8.87 -15.49
N GLU A 56 1.84 -7.79 -14.77
CA GLU A 56 2.38 -6.55 -15.36
C GLU A 56 3.89 -6.59 -15.66
N GLY A 57 4.64 -7.48 -14.99
CA GLY A 57 6.07 -7.64 -15.23
C GLY A 57 6.85 -6.32 -15.12
N GLU A 58 7.61 -5.97 -16.17
CA GLU A 58 8.41 -4.73 -16.22
C GLU A 58 7.57 -3.45 -16.20
N GLY A 59 6.32 -3.49 -16.67
CA GLY A 59 5.41 -2.33 -16.66
C GLY A 59 5.21 -1.78 -15.26
N LEU A 60 5.03 -2.65 -14.27
CA LEU A 60 4.95 -2.26 -12.87
C LEU A 60 6.19 -1.50 -12.38
N LEU A 61 7.39 -1.95 -12.76
CA LEU A 61 8.63 -1.30 -12.33
C LEU A 61 8.82 0.08 -12.98
N GLN A 62 8.39 0.23 -14.23
CA GLN A 62 8.40 1.52 -14.92
C GLN A 62 7.40 2.48 -14.29
N SER A 63 6.18 2.01 -13.99
CA SER A 63 5.14 2.76 -13.29
C SER A 63 5.66 3.26 -11.94
N LEU A 64 6.18 2.38 -11.09
CA LEU A 64 6.74 2.74 -9.78
C LEU A 64 7.88 3.75 -9.89
N SER A 65 8.75 3.61 -10.89
CA SER A 65 9.87 4.54 -11.11
C SER A 65 9.42 5.94 -11.53
N SER A 66 8.23 6.05 -12.15
CA SER A 66 7.65 7.30 -12.61
C SER A 66 6.88 8.08 -11.54
N VAL A 67 6.63 7.48 -10.35
CA VAL A 67 5.90 8.14 -9.27
C VAL A 67 6.60 9.45 -8.86
N PRO A 68 5.92 10.62 -8.97
CA PRO A 68 6.53 11.91 -8.66
C PRO A 68 6.65 12.15 -7.15
N GLU A 69 7.29 13.25 -6.78
CA GLU A 69 7.28 13.72 -5.39
C GLU A 69 5.89 14.23 -4.99
N GLY A 70 5.51 13.97 -3.75
CA GLY A 70 4.28 14.52 -3.20
C GLY A 70 4.51 15.91 -2.57
N PRO A 71 3.62 16.86 -2.75
CA PRO A 71 3.75 18.21 -2.19
C PRO A 71 3.66 18.23 -0.64
N ARG A 72 3.20 17.15 -0.04
CA ARG A 72 3.05 16.99 1.42
C ARG A 72 4.09 16.06 2.05
N GLY A 73 5.16 15.72 1.35
CA GLY A 73 6.23 14.85 1.83
C GLY A 73 6.17 13.42 1.29
N GLU A 74 6.62 12.46 2.08
CA GLU A 74 6.74 11.05 1.65
C GLU A 74 5.40 10.43 1.23
N ILE A 75 5.46 9.55 0.26
CA ILE A 75 4.31 8.82 -0.28
C ILE A 75 4.39 7.36 0.20
N LEU A 76 3.27 6.81 0.63
CA LEU A 76 3.12 5.37 0.76
C LEU A 76 2.54 4.80 -0.54
N ILE A 77 3.31 3.96 -1.22
CA ILE A 77 2.83 3.21 -2.39
C ILE A 77 2.43 1.82 -1.91
N ILE A 78 1.20 1.40 -2.15
CA ILE A 78 0.67 0.08 -1.82
C ILE A 78 0.46 -0.68 -3.13
N VAL A 79 1.27 -1.72 -3.36
CA VAL A 79 1.12 -2.61 -4.51
C VAL A 79 0.49 -3.91 -4.06
N VAL A 80 -0.62 -4.28 -4.70
CA VAL A 80 -1.29 -5.57 -4.47
C VAL A 80 -1.05 -6.46 -5.68
N VAL A 81 -0.05 -7.35 -5.60
CA VAL A 81 0.22 -8.34 -6.64
C VAL A 81 -0.76 -9.48 -6.47
N ASN A 82 -1.59 -9.71 -7.48
CA ASN A 82 -2.72 -10.63 -7.35
C ASN A 82 -2.82 -11.61 -8.53
N GLU A 83 -3.41 -12.76 -8.24
CA GLU A 83 -3.85 -13.75 -9.23
C GLU A 83 -5.08 -14.49 -8.71
N SER A 84 -5.68 -15.29 -9.58
CA SER A 84 -6.76 -16.24 -9.25
C SER A 84 -6.30 -17.67 -9.51
N ASN A 85 -7.10 -18.65 -9.08
CA ASN A 85 -6.83 -20.07 -9.40
C ASN A 85 -6.83 -20.36 -10.90
N SER A 86 -7.59 -19.59 -11.69
CA SER A 86 -7.69 -19.70 -13.15
C SER A 86 -6.71 -18.80 -13.90
N SER A 87 -5.84 -18.06 -13.22
CA SER A 87 -4.84 -17.21 -13.88
C SER A 87 -3.95 -18.05 -14.79
N PRO A 88 -3.73 -17.63 -16.05
CA PRO A 88 -2.85 -18.34 -16.97
C PRO A 88 -1.39 -18.28 -16.49
N ASP A 89 -0.58 -19.23 -16.95
CA ASP A 89 0.81 -19.39 -16.50
C ASP A 89 1.66 -18.14 -16.72
N TRP A 90 1.45 -17.43 -17.83
CA TRP A 90 2.18 -16.17 -18.10
C TRP A 90 1.92 -15.09 -17.04
N VAL A 91 0.71 -15.04 -16.45
CA VAL A 91 0.41 -14.11 -15.33
C VAL A 91 1.20 -14.51 -14.09
N ARG A 92 1.25 -15.82 -13.79
CA ARG A 92 1.99 -16.35 -12.65
C ARG A 92 3.48 -16.04 -12.75
N GLU A 93 4.05 -16.29 -13.94
CA GLU A 93 5.46 -15.98 -14.24
C GLU A 93 5.73 -14.48 -14.09
N ALA A 94 4.92 -13.61 -14.71
CA ALA A 94 5.08 -12.17 -14.62
C ALA A 94 4.92 -11.62 -13.19
N ASN A 95 4.00 -12.20 -12.40
CA ASN A 95 3.85 -11.85 -10.98
C ASN A 95 5.07 -12.27 -10.16
N GLN A 96 5.61 -13.48 -10.41
CA GLN A 96 6.83 -13.95 -9.75
C GLN A 96 8.02 -13.06 -10.07
N ASP A 97 8.19 -12.68 -11.33
CA ASP A 97 9.24 -11.76 -11.77
C ASP A 97 9.10 -10.38 -11.12
N SER A 98 7.87 -9.85 -11.06
CA SER A 98 7.57 -8.60 -10.37
C SER A 98 7.92 -8.66 -8.89
N LEU A 99 7.49 -9.72 -8.19
CA LEU A 99 7.80 -9.92 -6.77
C LEU A 99 9.29 -10.09 -6.52
N ALA A 100 9.98 -10.86 -7.36
CA ALA A 100 11.43 -11.04 -7.27
C ALA A 100 12.19 -9.73 -7.49
N ALA A 101 11.79 -8.93 -8.49
CA ALA A 101 12.38 -7.63 -8.77
C ALA A 101 12.12 -6.61 -7.64
N LEU A 102 10.93 -6.62 -7.07
CA LEU A 102 10.58 -5.82 -5.90
C LEU A 102 11.42 -6.24 -4.69
N ARG A 103 11.54 -7.52 -4.39
CA ARG A 103 12.34 -8.08 -3.27
C ARG A 103 13.84 -7.92 -3.48
N GLY A 104 14.33 -8.10 -4.67
CA GLY A 104 15.77 -7.94 -5.01
C GLY A 104 16.33 -6.54 -4.84
N ARG A 105 15.49 -5.53 -4.80
CA ARG A 105 15.83 -4.13 -4.45
C ARG A 105 15.95 -3.92 -2.93
N LEU A 106 15.73 -4.97 -2.14
CA LEU A 106 15.59 -4.98 -0.69
C LEU A 106 16.73 -5.71 -0.01
N ALA A 107 17.85 -5.08 0.15
CA ALA A 107 18.79 -5.49 1.18
C ALA A 107 18.15 -5.17 2.56
N GLY A 108 17.59 -6.17 3.25
CA GLY A 108 17.21 -6.06 4.66
C GLY A 108 15.74 -6.17 5.02
N ALA A 109 14.84 -6.59 4.14
CA ALA A 109 13.48 -6.96 4.56
C ALA A 109 13.56 -8.28 5.33
N ALA A 110 13.44 -8.23 6.65
CA ALA A 110 13.18 -9.41 7.46
C ALA A 110 11.82 -9.99 7.00
N GLY A 111 11.84 -11.18 6.41
CA GLY A 111 10.64 -11.89 6.03
C GLY A 111 9.78 -12.14 7.26
N LEU A 112 8.81 -11.28 7.46
CA LEU A 112 7.68 -11.56 8.31
C LEU A 112 6.84 -12.52 7.48
N GLY A 113 6.67 -13.77 7.82
CA GLY A 113 5.86 -14.79 7.12
C GLY A 113 4.39 -14.39 6.86
N THR A 114 4.19 -13.15 6.52
CA THR A 114 2.96 -12.46 6.15
C THR A 114 3.07 -12.05 4.69
N PRO A 115 1.99 -12.09 3.91
CA PRO A 115 1.98 -11.66 2.51
C PRO A 115 2.14 -10.14 2.36
N MET A 116 2.68 -9.45 3.34
CA MET A 116 2.84 -7.99 3.37
C MET A 116 4.27 -7.63 3.73
N GLU A 117 4.97 -6.97 2.81
CA GLU A 117 6.38 -6.60 2.94
C GLU A 117 6.54 -5.09 2.71
N ARG A 118 7.21 -4.39 3.64
CA ARG A 118 7.54 -2.97 3.48
C ARG A 118 8.97 -2.77 3.01
N GLN A 119 9.16 -1.78 2.16
CA GLN A 119 10.44 -1.41 1.58
C GLN A 119 10.62 0.10 1.52
N ARG A 120 11.88 0.56 1.42
CA ARG A 120 12.16 1.95 1.05
C ARG A 120 11.97 2.15 -0.45
N HIS A 121 11.34 3.25 -0.79
CA HIS A 121 11.20 3.76 -2.14
C HIS A 121 11.77 5.18 -2.20
N PRO A 122 12.32 5.68 -3.34
CA PRO A 122 12.83 7.04 -3.44
C PRO A 122 11.83 8.14 -3.03
N ARG A 123 10.54 7.86 -3.12
CA ARG A 123 9.46 8.80 -2.76
C ARG A 123 8.85 8.55 -1.38
N GLY A 124 9.33 7.59 -0.63
CA GLY A 124 8.82 7.22 0.69
C GLY A 124 8.95 5.74 0.99
N ASP A 125 7.85 5.02 1.15
CA ASP A 125 7.85 3.58 1.34
C ASP A 125 6.94 2.88 0.31
N LEU A 126 7.33 1.66 -0.03
CA LEU A 126 6.55 0.72 -0.84
C LEU A 126 6.07 -0.40 0.09
N LEU A 127 4.78 -0.64 0.14
CA LEU A 127 4.17 -1.80 0.78
C LEU A 127 3.71 -2.77 -0.30
N VAL A 128 4.31 -3.94 -0.35
CA VAL A 128 3.92 -5.02 -1.26
C VAL A 128 2.99 -5.97 -0.52
N ILE A 129 1.82 -6.22 -1.08
CA ILE A 129 0.84 -7.21 -0.62
C ILE A 129 0.79 -8.32 -1.65
N ASP A 130 1.23 -9.51 -1.24
CA ASP A 130 1.36 -10.68 -2.10
C ASP A 130 0.11 -11.57 -1.98
N ARG A 131 -0.70 -11.62 -3.04
CA ARG A 131 -1.91 -12.41 -3.17
C ARG A 131 -1.77 -13.46 -4.28
N THR A 132 -0.55 -14.05 -4.40
CA THR A 132 -0.23 -15.08 -5.39
C THR A 132 -0.05 -16.48 -4.79
N HIS A 133 0.07 -16.58 -3.46
CA HIS A 133 0.26 -17.88 -2.79
C HIS A 133 -1.04 -18.67 -2.66
N THR A 134 -0.93 -20.00 -2.68
CA THR A 134 -2.04 -20.91 -2.43
C THR A 134 -2.80 -20.55 -1.15
N GLY A 135 -4.10 -20.39 -1.27
CA GLY A 135 -4.99 -19.95 -0.18
C GLY A 135 -5.08 -18.44 0.02
N LEU A 136 -4.28 -17.64 -0.72
CA LEU A 136 -4.32 -16.18 -0.71
C LEU A 136 -4.76 -15.57 -2.03
N VAL A 137 -4.81 -16.36 -3.11
CA VAL A 137 -5.30 -15.92 -4.43
C VAL A 137 -6.72 -15.38 -4.35
N LEU A 138 -7.04 -14.46 -5.25
CA LEU A 138 -8.35 -13.83 -5.27
C LEU A 138 -9.40 -14.74 -5.96
N PRO A 139 -10.69 -14.65 -5.60
CA PRO A 139 -11.77 -15.27 -6.35
C PRO A 139 -11.78 -14.76 -7.81
N GLU A 140 -12.12 -15.64 -8.74
CA GLU A 140 -12.09 -15.37 -10.19
C GLU A 140 -12.93 -14.16 -10.61
N ASP A 141 -14.07 -13.98 -9.96
CA ASP A 141 -15.06 -12.94 -10.25
C ASP A 141 -14.77 -11.59 -9.57
N HIS A 142 -13.75 -11.52 -8.68
CA HIS A 142 -13.43 -10.31 -7.95
C HIS A 142 -12.18 -9.58 -8.47
N GLY A 143 -11.20 -10.29 -9.00
CA GLY A 143 -10.01 -9.79 -9.71
C GLY A 143 -9.45 -8.46 -9.20
N VAL A 144 -9.21 -7.54 -10.13
CA VAL A 144 -8.65 -6.21 -9.88
C VAL A 144 -9.49 -5.35 -8.91
N GLY A 145 -10.81 -5.54 -8.89
CA GLY A 145 -11.70 -4.82 -7.98
C GLY A 145 -11.40 -5.13 -6.51
N LEU A 146 -11.19 -6.41 -6.18
CA LEU A 146 -10.82 -6.81 -4.83
C LEU A 146 -9.39 -6.40 -4.49
N ALA A 147 -8.46 -6.48 -5.43
CA ALA A 147 -7.08 -5.98 -5.23
C ALA A 147 -7.07 -4.48 -4.90
N ARG A 148 -7.85 -3.65 -5.61
CA ARG A 148 -8.02 -2.23 -5.27
C ARG A 148 -8.64 -2.03 -3.89
N LYS A 149 -9.67 -2.84 -3.55
CA LYS A 149 -10.30 -2.79 -2.22
C LYS A 149 -9.29 -3.10 -1.12
N ILE A 150 -8.46 -4.14 -1.26
CA ILE A 150 -7.41 -4.49 -0.30
C ILE A 150 -6.49 -3.28 -0.06
N GLY A 151 -5.96 -2.68 -1.12
CA GLY A 151 -5.09 -1.51 -1.01
C GLY A 151 -5.79 -0.31 -0.34
N ALA A 152 -7.04 -0.03 -0.72
CA ALA A 152 -7.81 1.07 -0.15
C ALA A 152 -8.17 0.84 1.33
N ASP A 153 -8.49 -0.39 1.73
CA ASP A 153 -8.80 -0.73 3.13
C ASP A 153 -7.56 -0.58 4.03
N VAL A 154 -6.39 -0.98 3.53
CA VAL A 154 -5.11 -0.78 4.21
C VAL A 154 -4.82 0.73 4.35
N ALA A 155 -4.97 1.51 3.27
CA ALA A 155 -4.80 2.95 3.29
C ALA A 155 -5.76 3.61 4.30
N LEU A 156 -7.03 3.20 4.31
CA LEU A 156 -8.05 3.70 5.23
C LEU A 156 -7.71 3.39 6.69
N ALA A 157 -7.22 2.18 6.98
CA ALA A 157 -6.78 1.81 8.32
C ALA A 157 -5.61 2.67 8.81
N LEU A 158 -4.64 2.95 7.93
CA LEU A 158 -3.51 3.83 8.22
C LEU A 158 -3.94 5.29 8.42
N TRP A 159 -4.81 5.80 7.55
CA TRP A 159 -5.36 7.15 7.69
C TRP A 159 -6.08 7.34 9.03
N THR A 160 -6.90 6.37 9.43
CA THR A 160 -7.59 6.41 10.74
C THR A 160 -6.65 6.33 11.92
N ALA A 161 -5.47 5.75 11.72
CA ALA A 161 -4.41 5.69 12.73
C ALA A 161 -3.51 6.95 12.76
N GLY A 162 -3.73 7.91 11.81
CA GLY A 162 -2.92 9.13 11.69
C GLY A 162 -1.60 8.93 10.94
N GLY A 163 -1.44 7.81 10.24
CA GLY A 163 -0.25 7.50 9.44
C GLY A 163 -0.25 8.14 8.06
N ILE A 164 -1.40 8.62 7.58
CA ILE A 164 -1.56 9.32 6.30
C ILE A 164 -2.24 10.67 6.55
N GLU A 165 -1.70 11.75 5.99
CA GLU A 165 -2.21 13.11 6.17
C GLU A 165 -3.33 13.44 5.18
N SER A 166 -3.15 13.05 3.91
CA SER A 166 -4.14 13.30 2.86
C SER A 166 -5.43 12.53 3.12
N PRO A 167 -6.61 13.14 2.97
CA PRO A 167 -7.89 12.44 3.01
C PRO A 167 -8.20 11.67 1.72
N TRP A 168 -7.33 11.77 0.71
CA TRP A 168 -7.50 11.13 -0.58
C TRP A 168 -6.69 9.84 -0.66
N ILE A 169 -7.33 8.77 -1.12
CA ILE A 169 -6.68 7.53 -1.52
C ILE A 169 -6.59 7.55 -3.04
N HIS A 170 -5.36 7.71 -3.55
CA HIS A 170 -5.11 7.63 -4.98
C HIS A 170 -5.10 6.17 -5.42
N CYS A 171 -5.76 5.86 -6.53
CA CYS A 171 -5.73 4.53 -7.15
C CYS A 171 -5.34 4.67 -8.61
N SER A 172 -4.45 3.80 -9.08
CA SER A 172 -4.00 3.76 -10.48
C SER A 172 -3.82 2.33 -10.94
N ASP A 173 -3.71 2.13 -12.23
CA ASP A 173 -3.31 0.85 -12.81
C ASP A 173 -1.78 0.71 -12.80
N ALA A 174 -1.28 -0.51 -12.95
CA ALA A 174 0.14 -0.82 -12.77
C ALA A 174 1.01 -0.51 -14.01
N ASP A 175 0.41 -0.19 -15.14
CA ASP A 175 1.05 0.14 -16.42
C ASP A 175 1.06 1.65 -16.74
N VAL A 176 0.69 2.48 -15.78
CA VAL A 176 0.56 3.94 -15.95
C VAL A 176 1.91 4.64 -15.68
N LEU A 177 2.25 5.62 -16.51
CA LEU A 177 3.32 6.58 -16.23
C LEU A 177 2.71 7.85 -15.59
N PHE A 178 3.15 8.19 -14.41
CA PHE A 178 2.61 9.31 -13.64
C PHE A 178 3.18 10.65 -14.12
N PRO A 179 2.32 11.66 -14.37
CA PRO A 179 2.79 13.02 -14.63
C PRO A 179 3.40 13.64 -13.36
N ALA A 180 4.27 14.64 -13.54
CA ALA A 180 5.00 15.26 -12.43
C ALA A 180 4.09 15.95 -11.39
N ASP A 181 2.89 16.32 -11.78
CA ASP A 181 1.88 17.03 -10.97
C ASP A 181 0.75 16.13 -10.44
N TYR A 182 0.94 14.81 -10.49
CA TYR A 182 -0.11 13.83 -10.13
C TYR A 182 -0.72 14.03 -8.74
N PHE A 183 0.05 14.49 -7.75
CA PHE A 183 -0.41 14.73 -6.38
C PHE A 183 -0.72 16.22 -6.07
N SER A 184 -0.73 17.09 -7.07
CA SER A 184 -0.93 18.53 -6.91
C SER A 184 -2.38 18.92 -6.70
#